data_9f06d6b7e72fe07ff117e27e5f69c064
#
_entry.id   9f06d6b7e72fe07ff117e27e5f69c064
#
_cell.length_a   1.000
_cell.length_b   1.000
_cell.length_c   1.000
_cell.angle_alpha   90.00
_cell.angle_beta   90.00
_cell.angle_gamma   90.00
#
_symmetry.space_group_name_H-M   'P 1'
#
loop_
_entity.id
_entity.type
_entity.pdbx_description
1 polymer ?
#
loop_
_entity_poly.entity_id
_entity_poly.type
_entity_poly.pdbx_seq_one_letter_code
_entity_poly.pdbx_strand_id
1 'polypeptide(L)'
;MARKTAAAKPAQRKAARAKPAREKGNGLGADGERELLRMGELAEASGVPTATIKHYLREGLLPGGQKTSRNMAYYPPDYVDRIRLIKQLQEERFMPLRVIREVLGSDPDRARAMVEIEDRILERALANERTRTSATEVRERYDVPAEVLDRLEEIEVLSPNNRGYTPSDVRIIEAISRFRAGGYEEAIGFTVYDTLRYKRAMEELVREEVEVLMDRVAGSMEPDRAIKMIEAGAEPLKDLIAAMHTKVLIAELERQRSGG
;
A
#
# COMPACT_ATOMS: atom_id res chain seq x y z
N MET A 1 43.21 35.02 69.67
CA MET A 1 43.09 34.17 68.45
C MET A 1 41.94 34.70 67.62
N ALA A 2 42.25 35.47 66.58
CA ALA A 2 41.30 36.19 65.79
C ALA A 2 41.15 35.51 64.45
N ARG A 3 39.92 35.11 64.09
CA ARG A 3 39.58 34.63 62.75
C ARG A 3 39.06 35.80 61.88
N LYS A 4 39.80 36.11 60.82
CA LYS A 4 39.43 37.04 59.76
C LYS A 4 38.29 36.46 58.90
N THR A 5 37.19 37.15 58.80
CA THR A 5 36.14 36.93 57.84
C THR A 5 36.41 37.74 56.59
N ALA A 6 36.53 37.10 55.47
CA ALA A 6 36.70 37.70 54.12
C ALA A 6 35.34 38.03 53.55
N ALA A 7 35.16 39.29 53.14
CA ALA A 7 33.97 39.80 52.48
C ALA A 7 33.92 39.40 50.97
N ALA A 8 32.80 38.84 50.55
CA ALA A 8 32.53 38.51 49.11
C ALA A 8 31.97 39.74 48.39
N LYS A 9 32.52 40.04 47.20
CA LYS A 9 32.04 41.06 46.23
C LYS A 9 30.80 40.60 45.53
N PRO A 10 29.82 41.49 45.29
CA PRO A 10 28.66 41.12 44.48
C PRO A 10 28.98 41.12 42.97
N ALA A 11 28.58 40.06 42.29
CA ALA A 11 28.69 39.90 40.83
C ALA A 11 27.63 40.76 40.13
N GLN A 12 28.09 41.61 39.24
CA GLN A 12 27.20 42.40 38.33
C GLN A 12 26.57 41.49 37.29
N ARG A 13 25.24 41.37 37.35
CA ARG A 13 24.41 40.75 36.31
C ARG A 13 24.35 41.69 35.09
N LYS A 14 24.99 41.29 33.98
CA LYS A 14 24.77 41.91 32.67
C LYS A 14 23.36 41.57 32.19
N ALA A 15 22.52 42.58 32.06
CA ALA A 15 21.21 42.46 31.40
C ALA A 15 21.39 42.15 29.90
N ALA A 16 20.88 40.99 29.49
CA ALA A 16 20.80 40.64 28.09
C ALA A 16 19.70 41.47 27.41
N ARG A 17 20.13 42.26 26.45
CA ARG A 17 19.28 43.13 25.60
C ARG A 17 18.46 42.25 24.68
N ALA A 18 17.14 42.12 24.92
CA ALA A 18 16.19 41.45 24.05
C ALA A 18 16.14 42.17 22.71
N LYS A 19 16.34 41.45 21.60
CA LYS A 19 16.08 41.92 20.26
C LYS A 19 14.56 42.00 20.04
N PRO A 20 14.04 43.06 19.39
CA PRO A 20 12.61 43.19 19.11
C PRO A 20 12.20 42.11 18.15
N ALA A 21 11.05 41.46 18.40
CA ALA A 21 10.36 40.58 17.49
C ALA A 21 10.04 41.32 16.19
N ARG A 22 10.48 40.76 15.06
CA ARG A 22 10.10 41.22 13.75
C ARG A 22 8.62 40.88 13.56
N GLU A 23 7.81 41.90 13.45
CA GLU A 23 6.41 41.84 13.03
C GLU A 23 6.32 41.07 11.70
N LYS A 24 5.46 40.05 11.70
CA LYS A 24 5.01 39.38 10.47
C LYS A 24 4.22 40.40 9.66
N GLY A 25 4.81 40.86 8.60
CA GLY A 25 4.11 41.68 7.60
C GLY A 25 2.98 40.90 6.96
N ASN A 26 1.76 41.25 7.33
CA ASN A 26 0.53 40.75 6.73
C ASN A 26 0.36 41.53 5.40
N GLY A 27 0.74 40.92 4.28
CA GLY A 27 0.55 41.42 2.94
C GLY A 27 -0.74 40.88 2.36
N LEU A 28 -1.84 41.55 2.56
CA LEU A 28 -3.09 41.38 1.81
C LEU A 28 -2.89 41.88 0.37
N GLY A 29 -2.73 40.97 -0.58
CA GLY A 29 -2.87 41.24 -2.02
C GLY A 29 -4.22 40.71 -2.50
N ALA A 30 -5.02 41.53 -3.09
CA ALA A 30 -6.31 41.22 -3.70
C ALA A 30 -6.09 40.38 -4.98
N ASP A 31 -7.03 39.48 -5.23
CA ASP A 31 -7.17 38.55 -6.37
C ASP A 31 -6.39 37.25 -6.29
N GLY A 32 -7.11 36.21 -5.80
CA GLY A 32 -6.89 34.79 -6.25
C GLY A 32 -5.50 34.18 -6.11
N GLU A 33 -4.51 34.84 -5.51
CA GLU A 33 -3.15 34.33 -5.31
C GLU A 33 -3.14 33.29 -4.18
N ARG A 34 -2.99 32.04 -4.55
CA ARG A 34 -2.66 30.95 -3.61
C ARG A 34 -1.39 31.34 -2.87
N GLU A 35 -1.47 31.47 -1.55
CA GLU A 35 -0.33 31.86 -0.70
C GLU A 35 0.83 30.87 -0.89
N LEU A 36 1.91 31.34 -1.51
CA LEU A 36 3.08 30.51 -1.83
C LEU A 36 3.85 30.17 -0.54
N LEU A 37 4.22 28.93 -0.37
CA LEU A 37 4.92 28.41 0.80
C LEU A 37 6.45 28.51 0.64
N ARG A 38 7.15 28.85 1.73
CA ARG A 38 8.61 28.70 1.81
C ARG A 38 8.98 27.24 2.05
N MET A 39 10.23 26.87 1.79
CA MET A 39 10.73 25.50 2.00
C MET A 39 10.47 24.97 3.42
N GLY A 40 10.58 25.81 4.43
CA GLY A 40 10.30 25.41 5.83
C GLY A 40 8.82 25.15 6.07
N GLU A 41 7.95 26.01 5.56
CA GLU A 41 6.49 25.87 5.64
C GLU A 41 6.00 24.66 4.84
N LEU A 42 6.60 24.42 3.68
CA LEU A 42 6.33 23.24 2.85
C LEU A 42 6.72 21.93 3.58
N ALA A 43 7.85 21.92 4.27
CA ALA A 43 8.30 20.78 5.06
C ALA A 43 7.38 20.51 6.26
N GLU A 44 6.97 21.56 6.97
CA GLU A 44 6.05 21.47 8.10
C GLU A 44 4.67 20.96 7.64
N ALA A 45 4.11 21.54 6.57
CA ALA A 45 2.81 21.16 6.03
C ALA A 45 2.78 19.75 5.46
N SER A 46 3.86 19.30 4.80
CA SER A 46 3.94 17.95 4.21
C SER A 46 4.34 16.85 5.19
N GLY A 47 4.96 17.23 6.34
CA GLY A 47 5.56 16.28 7.27
C GLY A 47 6.84 15.61 6.71
N VAL A 48 7.48 16.21 5.70
CA VAL A 48 8.68 15.68 5.04
C VAL A 48 9.86 16.62 5.26
N PRO A 49 11.04 16.11 5.69
CA PRO A 49 12.21 16.95 5.93
C PRO A 49 12.65 17.76 4.71
N THR A 50 13.12 19.00 4.92
CA THR A 50 13.58 19.89 3.84
C THR A 50 14.68 19.26 2.98
N ALA A 51 15.53 18.41 3.56
CA ALA A 51 16.58 17.69 2.82
C ALA A 51 15.98 16.72 1.80
N THR A 52 14.94 15.98 2.18
CA THR A 52 14.19 15.05 1.32
C THR A 52 13.45 15.80 0.22
N ILE A 53 12.79 16.93 0.55
CA ILE A 53 12.11 17.76 -0.46
C ILE A 53 13.12 18.29 -1.49
N LYS A 54 14.30 18.74 -1.04
CA LYS A 54 15.38 19.17 -1.94
C LYS A 54 15.89 18.02 -2.82
N HIS A 55 15.89 16.79 -2.29
CA HIS A 55 16.21 15.60 -3.09
C HIS A 55 15.13 15.36 -4.16
N TYR A 56 13.86 15.42 -3.84
CA TYR A 56 12.77 15.29 -4.80
C TYR A 56 12.82 16.36 -5.91
N LEU A 57 13.18 17.61 -5.56
CA LEU A 57 13.41 18.66 -6.56
C LEU A 57 14.59 18.36 -7.51
N ARG A 58 15.68 17.80 -6.99
CA ARG A 58 16.85 17.42 -7.82
C ARG A 58 16.56 16.25 -8.74
N GLU A 59 15.75 15.29 -8.25
CA GLU A 59 15.33 14.13 -9.05
C GLU A 59 14.22 14.46 -10.05
N GLY A 60 13.74 15.71 -10.08
CA GLY A 60 12.68 16.14 -11.01
C GLY A 60 11.30 15.61 -10.70
N LEU A 61 11.06 15.16 -9.45
CA LEU A 61 9.74 14.73 -8.95
C LEU A 61 8.82 15.91 -8.66
N LEU A 62 9.42 17.06 -8.36
CA LEU A 62 8.75 18.33 -8.14
C LEU A 62 9.27 19.35 -9.15
N PRO A 63 8.40 20.15 -9.78
CA PRO A 63 8.84 21.30 -10.56
C PRO A 63 9.64 22.28 -9.69
N GLY A 64 10.49 23.10 -10.32
CA GLY A 64 11.25 24.13 -9.60
C GLY A 64 10.32 25.18 -8.97
N GLY A 65 10.65 25.63 -7.76
CA GLY A 65 9.92 26.74 -7.12
C GLY A 65 10.16 28.08 -7.82
N GLN A 66 9.28 29.05 -7.57
CA GLN A 66 9.44 30.42 -8.02
C GLN A 66 10.58 31.11 -7.25
N LYS A 67 11.67 31.43 -7.91
CA LYS A 67 12.82 32.11 -7.31
C LYS A 67 12.56 33.60 -7.22
N THR A 68 12.56 34.17 -6.03
CA THR A 68 12.45 35.62 -5.80
C THR A 68 13.81 36.26 -5.50
N SER A 69 14.83 35.45 -5.13
CA SER A 69 16.22 35.86 -4.96
C SER A 69 17.15 34.66 -5.08
N ARG A 70 18.49 34.90 -5.02
CA ARG A 70 19.49 33.87 -5.15
C ARG A 70 19.32 32.70 -4.16
N ASN A 71 18.74 32.94 -2.99
CA ASN A 71 18.61 31.97 -1.90
C ASN A 71 17.17 31.73 -1.43
N MET A 72 16.16 32.29 -2.11
CA MET A 72 14.74 32.17 -1.72
C MET A 72 13.91 31.67 -2.88
N ALA A 73 13.22 30.56 -2.65
CA ALA A 73 12.23 30.01 -3.55
C ALA A 73 10.90 29.81 -2.80
N TYR A 74 9.83 30.01 -3.49
CA TYR A 74 8.46 29.81 -3.02
C TYR A 74 7.78 28.74 -3.86
N TYR A 75 6.91 27.98 -3.22
CA TYR A 75 6.28 26.79 -3.77
C TYR A 75 4.77 26.90 -3.66
N PRO A 76 4.02 26.47 -4.67
CA PRO A 76 2.57 26.38 -4.59
C PRO A 76 2.10 25.42 -3.48
N PRO A 77 0.94 25.69 -2.83
CA PRO A 77 0.40 24.83 -1.76
C PRO A 77 0.12 23.39 -2.18
N ASP A 78 -0.21 23.17 -3.45
CA ASP A 78 -0.45 21.83 -4.04
C ASP A 78 0.80 20.93 -4.04
N TYR A 79 2.00 21.49 -3.81
CA TYR A 79 3.22 20.70 -3.59
C TYR A 79 3.16 19.88 -2.31
N VAL A 80 2.39 20.30 -1.30
CA VAL A 80 2.21 19.53 -0.06
C VAL A 80 1.65 18.14 -0.37
N ASP A 81 0.57 18.10 -1.15
CA ASP A 81 -0.07 16.82 -1.50
C ASP A 81 0.80 15.99 -2.45
N ARG A 82 1.49 16.64 -3.38
CA ARG A 82 2.42 15.96 -4.27
C ARG A 82 3.61 15.35 -3.51
N ILE A 83 4.14 16.03 -2.50
CA ILE A 83 5.22 15.51 -1.64
C ILE A 83 4.74 14.32 -0.82
N ARG A 84 3.54 14.39 -0.25
CA ARG A 84 2.93 13.27 0.49
C ARG A 84 2.75 12.06 -0.40
N LEU A 85 2.23 12.25 -1.62
CA LEU A 85 2.07 11.17 -2.60
C LEU A 85 3.42 10.54 -2.98
N ILE A 86 4.47 11.34 -3.24
CA ILE A 86 5.81 10.82 -3.52
C ILE A 86 6.32 9.96 -2.36
N LYS A 87 6.15 10.44 -1.13
CA LYS A 87 6.54 9.71 0.08
C LYS A 87 5.79 8.39 0.19
N GLN A 88 4.48 8.40 0.00
CA GLN A 88 3.64 7.20 0.04
C GLN A 88 4.06 6.17 -1.00
N LEU A 89 4.24 6.58 -2.25
CA LEU A 89 4.71 5.70 -3.33
C LEU A 89 6.09 5.11 -3.06
N GLN A 90 6.98 5.89 -2.42
CA GLN A 90 8.34 5.45 -2.10
C GLN A 90 8.40 4.53 -0.88
N GLU A 91 7.76 4.91 0.23
CA GLU A 91 7.90 4.23 1.53
C GLU A 91 6.92 3.05 1.69
N GLU A 92 5.68 3.18 1.21
CA GLU A 92 4.64 2.17 1.38
C GLU A 92 4.58 1.19 0.19
N ARG A 93 4.93 1.66 -1.01
CA ARG A 93 4.89 0.84 -2.24
C ARG A 93 6.26 0.50 -2.80
N PHE A 94 7.35 0.90 -2.11
CA PHE A 94 8.74 0.63 -2.49
C PHE A 94 9.07 0.99 -3.94
N MET A 95 8.36 1.99 -4.48
CA MET A 95 8.49 2.39 -5.88
C MET A 95 9.78 3.21 -6.09
N PRO A 96 10.63 2.86 -7.08
CA PRO A 96 11.83 3.64 -7.39
C PRO A 96 11.48 5.08 -7.82
N LEU A 97 12.27 6.07 -7.41
CA LEU A 97 12.02 7.48 -7.73
C LEU A 97 11.88 7.76 -9.23
N ARG A 98 12.57 6.99 -10.07
CA ARG A 98 12.45 7.10 -11.54
C ARG A 98 11.04 6.76 -12.01
N VAL A 99 10.47 5.68 -11.48
CA VAL A 99 9.11 5.23 -11.82
C VAL A 99 8.08 6.24 -11.28
N ILE A 100 8.26 6.70 -10.03
CA ILE A 100 7.40 7.74 -9.45
C ILE A 100 7.41 9.01 -10.33
N ARG A 101 8.57 9.42 -10.83
CA ARG A 101 8.68 10.58 -11.72
C ARG A 101 7.92 10.39 -13.03
N GLU A 102 7.98 9.21 -13.61
CA GLU A 102 7.27 8.88 -14.85
C GLU A 102 5.75 8.94 -14.65
N VAL A 103 5.26 8.29 -13.60
CA VAL A 103 3.84 8.26 -13.22
C VAL A 103 3.31 9.67 -12.92
N LEU A 104 4.01 10.46 -12.09
CA LEU A 104 3.62 11.83 -11.74
C LEU A 104 3.81 12.83 -12.89
N GLY A 105 4.69 12.52 -13.84
CA GLY A 105 4.92 13.36 -15.01
C GLY A 105 3.84 13.23 -16.06
N SER A 106 3.17 12.08 -16.14
CA SER A 106 2.08 11.83 -17.08
C SER A 106 0.74 12.38 -16.59
N ASP A 107 0.32 12.02 -15.38
CA ASP A 107 -0.97 12.43 -14.80
C ASP A 107 -0.96 12.29 -13.27
N PRO A 108 -0.69 13.36 -12.51
CA PRO A 108 -0.66 13.31 -11.05
C PRO A 108 -2.01 12.98 -10.39
N ASP A 109 -3.12 13.39 -11.00
CA ASP A 109 -4.45 13.14 -10.44
C ASP A 109 -4.86 11.69 -10.63
N ARG A 110 -4.50 11.10 -11.77
CA ARG A 110 -4.65 9.66 -12.02
C ARG A 110 -3.82 8.83 -11.03
N ALA A 111 -2.59 9.26 -10.74
CA ALA A 111 -1.74 8.58 -9.76
C ALA A 111 -2.35 8.60 -8.36
N ARG A 112 -2.93 9.73 -7.93
CA ARG A 112 -3.63 9.84 -6.64
C ARG A 112 -4.87 8.94 -6.59
N ALA A 113 -5.69 8.98 -7.63
CA ALA A 113 -6.88 8.14 -7.72
C ALA A 113 -6.54 6.65 -7.66
N MET A 114 -5.46 6.23 -8.32
CA MET A 114 -4.98 4.85 -8.27
C MET A 114 -4.61 4.41 -6.85
N VAL A 115 -3.80 5.22 -6.15
CA VAL A 115 -3.40 4.94 -4.77
C VAL A 115 -4.62 4.88 -3.85
N GLU A 116 -5.54 5.85 -3.95
CA GLU A 116 -6.75 5.87 -3.13
C GLU A 116 -7.63 4.64 -3.34
N ILE A 117 -7.83 4.23 -4.59
CA ILE A 117 -8.65 3.06 -4.93
C ILE A 117 -8.00 1.78 -4.37
N GLU A 118 -6.70 1.59 -4.57
CA GLU A 118 -5.97 0.42 -4.07
C GLU A 118 -6.01 0.34 -2.55
N ASP A 119 -5.73 1.44 -1.84
CA ASP A 119 -5.74 1.48 -0.38
C ASP A 119 -7.11 1.11 0.19
N ARG A 120 -8.18 1.63 -0.40
CA ARG A 120 -9.55 1.33 0.03
C ARG A 120 -9.99 -0.10 -0.28
N ILE A 121 -9.57 -0.66 -1.42
CA ILE A 121 -9.80 -2.08 -1.74
C ILE A 121 -9.08 -2.95 -0.73
N LEU A 122 -7.80 -2.67 -0.47
CA LEU A 122 -6.99 -3.43 0.47
C LEU A 122 -7.55 -3.34 1.88
N GLU A 123 -7.96 -2.16 2.35
CA GLU A 123 -8.57 -1.98 3.67
C GLU A 123 -9.82 -2.84 3.83
N ARG A 124 -10.71 -2.87 2.83
CA ARG A 124 -11.93 -3.67 2.84
C ARG A 124 -11.64 -5.17 2.75
N ALA A 125 -10.73 -5.58 1.90
CA ALA A 125 -10.29 -6.97 1.80
C ALA A 125 -9.72 -7.45 3.13
N LEU A 126 -8.81 -6.68 3.75
CA LEU A 126 -8.25 -6.99 5.06
C LEU A 126 -9.30 -6.98 6.19
N ALA A 127 -10.32 -6.13 6.12
CA ALA A 127 -11.41 -6.14 7.10
C ALA A 127 -12.17 -7.47 7.08
N ASN A 128 -12.43 -8.02 5.90
CA ASN A 128 -13.07 -9.33 5.73
C ASN A 128 -12.19 -10.49 6.21
N GLU A 129 -10.87 -10.32 6.19
CA GLU A 129 -9.89 -11.33 6.63
C GLU A 129 -9.46 -11.18 8.10
N ARG A 130 -10.09 -10.28 8.89
CA ARG A 130 -9.72 -10.04 10.32
C ARG A 130 -10.16 -11.16 11.25
N THR A 131 -11.28 -11.81 10.98
CA THR A 131 -11.75 -12.96 11.75
C THR A 131 -10.77 -14.11 11.65
N ARG A 132 -10.55 -14.82 12.73
CA ARG A 132 -9.63 -15.96 12.76
C ARG A 132 -10.35 -17.20 13.29
N THR A 133 -10.08 -18.33 12.64
CA THR A 133 -10.51 -19.64 13.08
C THR A 133 -9.32 -20.35 13.70
N SER A 134 -9.44 -20.82 14.93
CA SER A 134 -8.30 -21.45 15.61
C SER A 134 -7.88 -22.76 14.94
N ALA A 135 -6.61 -23.13 15.08
CA ALA A 135 -6.11 -24.41 14.55
C ALA A 135 -6.86 -25.62 15.14
N THR A 136 -7.31 -25.53 16.39
CA THR A 136 -8.11 -26.57 17.02
C THR A 136 -9.46 -26.73 16.32
N GLU A 137 -10.17 -25.62 16.13
CA GLU A 137 -11.47 -25.62 15.46
C GLU A 137 -11.36 -26.11 14.00
N VAL A 138 -10.32 -25.76 13.29
CA VAL A 138 -10.07 -26.25 11.92
C VAL A 138 -9.88 -27.75 11.89
N ARG A 139 -9.09 -28.33 12.83
CA ARG A 139 -8.87 -29.78 12.94
C ARG A 139 -10.13 -30.56 13.35
N GLU A 140 -10.98 -29.96 14.18
CA GLU A 140 -12.25 -30.56 14.55
C GLU A 140 -13.27 -30.56 13.42
N ARG A 141 -13.25 -29.53 12.59
CA ARG A 141 -14.25 -29.30 11.55
C ARG A 141 -13.90 -29.95 10.21
N TYR A 142 -12.62 -30.04 9.88
CA TYR A 142 -12.15 -30.51 8.57
C TYR A 142 -11.22 -31.71 8.74
N ASP A 143 -11.49 -32.77 7.95
CA ASP A 143 -10.65 -33.98 7.91
C ASP A 143 -9.41 -33.74 7.04
N VAL A 144 -8.45 -32.95 7.58
CA VAL A 144 -7.17 -32.67 6.94
C VAL A 144 -6.05 -32.97 7.94
N PRO A 145 -5.13 -33.88 7.65
CA PRO A 145 -4.00 -34.21 8.52
C PRO A 145 -3.15 -32.98 8.86
N ALA A 146 -2.60 -32.93 10.06
CA ALA A 146 -1.77 -31.82 10.52
C ALA A 146 -0.55 -31.60 9.59
N GLU A 147 0.09 -32.66 9.15
CA GLU A 147 1.24 -32.61 8.23
C GLU A 147 0.88 -31.99 6.88
N VAL A 148 -0.36 -32.13 6.44
CA VAL A 148 -0.85 -31.48 5.21
C VAL A 148 -1.01 -29.99 5.42
N LEU A 149 -1.57 -29.58 6.57
CA LEU A 149 -1.69 -28.16 6.94
C LEU A 149 -0.31 -27.51 7.05
N ASP A 150 0.61 -28.12 7.78
CA ASP A 150 1.97 -27.61 7.98
C ASP A 150 2.71 -27.42 6.63
N ARG A 151 2.58 -28.38 5.71
CA ARG A 151 3.17 -28.25 4.37
C ARG A 151 2.52 -27.16 3.52
N LEU A 152 1.20 -26.96 3.65
CA LEU A 152 0.50 -25.88 2.95
C LEU A 152 0.93 -24.50 3.47
N GLU A 153 1.28 -24.40 4.75
CA GLU A 153 1.88 -23.20 5.35
C GLU A 153 3.32 -23.00 4.84
N GLU A 154 4.15 -24.03 4.82
CA GLU A 154 5.53 -23.97 4.30
C GLU A 154 5.61 -23.47 2.84
N ILE A 155 4.64 -23.86 2.01
CA ILE A 155 4.56 -23.42 0.60
C ILE A 155 3.71 -22.14 0.42
N GLU A 156 3.35 -21.49 1.52
CA GLU A 156 2.59 -20.22 1.54
C GLU A 156 1.25 -20.28 0.80
N VAL A 157 0.59 -21.44 0.79
CA VAL A 157 -0.80 -21.57 0.33
C VAL A 157 -1.76 -21.18 1.45
N LEU A 158 -1.36 -21.43 2.70
CA LEU A 158 -2.04 -20.93 3.90
C LEU A 158 -1.14 -19.93 4.61
N SER A 159 -1.74 -18.92 5.24
CA SER A 159 -1.03 -17.84 5.93
C SER A 159 -1.59 -17.58 7.32
N PRO A 160 -1.59 -18.59 8.22
CA PRO A 160 -2.07 -18.41 9.59
C PRO A 160 -1.15 -17.47 10.39
N ASN A 161 -1.67 -16.98 11.50
CA ASN A 161 -0.89 -16.32 12.52
C ASN A 161 -1.15 -16.96 13.90
N ASN A 162 -0.61 -16.36 14.97
CA ASN A 162 -0.78 -16.86 16.33
C ASN A 162 -2.25 -16.95 16.81
N ARG A 163 -3.21 -16.37 16.09
CA ARG A 163 -4.66 -16.45 16.37
C ARG A 163 -5.40 -17.46 15.48
N GLY A 164 -4.72 -18.02 14.48
CA GLY A 164 -5.27 -19.03 13.57
C GLY A 164 -5.36 -18.57 12.11
N TYR A 165 -6.23 -19.24 11.37
CA TYR A 165 -6.44 -19.13 9.94
C TYR A 165 -7.41 -17.99 9.56
N THR A 166 -7.19 -17.36 8.41
CA THR A 166 -8.10 -16.39 7.82
C THR A 166 -9.35 -17.07 7.26
N PRO A 167 -10.44 -16.33 6.99
CA PRO A 167 -11.58 -16.87 6.25
C PRO A 167 -11.20 -17.45 4.88
N SER A 168 -10.23 -16.87 4.19
CA SER A 168 -9.73 -17.42 2.92
C SER A 168 -8.95 -18.71 3.11
N ASP A 169 -8.07 -18.78 4.13
CA ASP A 169 -7.39 -20.03 4.48
C ASP A 169 -8.39 -21.15 4.79
N VAL A 170 -9.43 -20.85 5.58
CA VAL A 170 -10.47 -21.83 5.94
C VAL A 170 -11.20 -22.35 4.69
N ARG A 171 -11.48 -21.49 3.72
CA ARG A 171 -12.10 -21.93 2.44
C ARG A 171 -11.17 -22.83 1.62
N ILE A 172 -9.87 -22.54 1.63
CA ILE A 172 -8.86 -23.41 0.99
C ILE A 172 -8.82 -24.76 1.68
N ILE A 173 -8.77 -24.79 3.03
CA ILE A 173 -8.77 -26.02 3.82
C ILE A 173 -10.04 -26.85 3.57
N GLU A 174 -11.21 -26.21 3.54
CA GLU A 174 -12.47 -26.86 3.21
C GLU A 174 -12.43 -27.50 1.82
N ALA A 175 -11.92 -26.77 0.83
CA ALA A 175 -11.79 -27.30 -0.53
C ALA A 175 -10.85 -28.52 -0.55
N ILE A 176 -9.70 -28.46 0.12
CA ILE A 176 -8.75 -29.57 0.23
C ILE A 176 -9.37 -30.77 0.93
N SER A 177 -10.10 -30.56 2.04
CA SER A 177 -10.85 -31.61 2.73
C SER A 177 -11.82 -32.33 1.78
N ARG A 178 -12.58 -31.56 0.98
CA ARG A 178 -13.51 -32.13 -0.02
C ARG A 178 -12.80 -32.85 -1.17
N PHE A 179 -11.63 -32.36 -1.62
CA PHE A 179 -10.81 -33.08 -2.60
C PHE A 179 -10.38 -34.44 -2.05
N ARG A 180 -9.88 -34.49 -0.81
CA ARG A 180 -9.46 -35.74 -0.15
C ARG A 180 -10.65 -36.70 0.00
N ALA A 181 -11.79 -36.22 0.46
CA ALA A 181 -13.01 -37.02 0.55
C ALA A 181 -13.47 -37.58 -0.82
N GLY A 182 -13.12 -36.90 -1.92
CA GLY A 182 -13.36 -37.35 -3.28
C GLY A 182 -12.28 -38.31 -3.83
N GLY A 183 -11.28 -38.70 -3.01
CA GLY A 183 -10.21 -39.63 -3.38
C GLY A 183 -8.94 -38.98 -3.94
N TYR A 184 -8.84 -37.66 -3.94
CA TYR A 184 -7.60 -36.95 -4.33
C TYR A 184 -6.62 -36.96 -3.15
N GLU A 185 -5.82 -38.01 -3.03
CA GLU A 185 -4.91 -38.24 -1.94
C GLU A 185 -3.54 -38.78 -2.44
N GLU A 186 -2.59 -38.85 -1.50
CA GLU A 186 -1.22 -39.31 -1.81
C GLU A 186 -1.18 -40.71 -2.39
N ALA A 187 -2.17 -41.58 -2.08
CA ALA A 187 -2.27 -42.95 -2.63
C ALA A 187 -2.37 -42.97 -4.17
N ILE A 188 -2.94 -41.92 -4.78
CA ILE A 188 -2.97 -41.77 -6.24
C ILE A 188 -1.92 -40.77 -6.75
N GLY A 189 -0.95 -40.38 -5.92
CA GLY A 189 0.14 -39.48 -6.24
C GLY A 189 -0.25 -37.97 -6.19
N PHE A 190 -1.42 -37.62 -5.63
CA PHE A 190 -1.81 -36.23 -5.46
C PHE A 190 -1.26 -35.70 -4.14
N THR A 191 -0.46 -34.62 -4.22
CA THR A 191 0.23 -34.05 -3.06
C THR A 191 -0.12 -32.57 -2.87
N VAL A 192 0.22 -32.00 -1.73
CA VAL A 192 0.07 -30.56 -1.48
C VAL A 192 0.82 -29.70 -2.50
N TYR A 193 1.90 -30.21 -3.07
CA TYR A 193 2.69 -29.50 -4.09
C TYR A 193 1.92 -29.31 -5.41
N ASP A 194 0.88 -30.08 -5.65
CA ASP A 194 0.01 -29.87 -6.80
C ASP A 194 -0.78 -28.55 -6.67
N THR A 195 -1.00 -28.06 -5.45
CA THR A 195 -1.63 -26.75 -5.20
C THR A 195 -0.77 -25.59 -5.69
N LEU A 196 0.56 -25.73 -5.74
CA LEU A 196 1.47 -24.72 -6.26
C LEU A 196 1.20 -24.35 -7.73
N ARG A 197 0.68 -25.28 -8.49
CA ARG A 197 0.28 -25.08 -9.88
C ARG A 197 -0.85 -24.05 -9.97
N TYR A 198 -1.84 -24.23 -9.10
CA TYR A 198 -2.97 -23.29 -9.00
C TYR A 198 -2.53 -21.94 -8.40
N LYS A 199 -1.73 -21.95 -7.33
CA LYS A 199 -1.18 -20.72 -6.72
C LYS A 199 -0.48 -19.86 -7.76
N ARG A 200 0.48 -20.41 -8.51
CA ARG A 200 1.25 -19.68 -9.53
C ARG A 200 0.36 -19.11 -10.64
N ALA A 201 -0.58 -19.92 -11.15
CA ALA A 201 -1.52 -19.48 -12.18
C ALA A 201 -2.41 -18.34 -11.67
N MET A 202 -2.86 -18.40 -10.42
CA MET A 202 -3.67 -17.34 -9.80
C MET A 202 -2.85 -16.08 -9.52
N GLU A 203 -1.60 -16.20 -9.05
CA GLU A 203 -0.70 -15.05 -8.82
C GLU A 203 -0.44 -14.27 -10.10
N GLU A 204 -0.23 -14.96 -11.21
CA GLU A 204 -0.04 -14.35 -12.54
C GLU A 204 -1.32 -13.65 -13.01
N LEU A 205 -2.44 -14.37 -12.99
CA LEU A 205 -3.75 -13.86 -13.40
C LEU A 205 -4.17 -12.63 -12.60
N VAL A 206 -4.08 -12.70 -11.26
CA VAL A 206 -4.49 -11.59 -10.37
C VAL A 206 -3.60 -10.36 -10.55
N ARG A 207 -2.30 -10.54 -10.81
CA ARG A 207 -1.40 -9.43 -11.13
C ARG A 207 -1.85 -8.69 -12.38
N GLU A 208 -2.16 -9.41 -13.45
CA GLU A 208 -2.66 -8.84 -14.70
C GLU A 208 -4.04 -8.19 -14.52
N GLU A 209 -4.95 -8.83 -13.77
CA GLU A 209 -6.27 -8.27 -13.47
C GLU A 209 -6.18 -6.95 -12.72
N VAL A 210 -5.33 -6.85 -11.70
CA VAL A 210 -5.13 -5.62 -10.92
C VAL A 210 -4.54 -4.53 -11.81
N GLU A 211 -3.52 -4.84 -12.62
CA GLU A 211 -2.90 -3.88 -13.54
C GLU A 211 -3.93 -3.32 -14.54
N VAL A 212 -4.66 -4.20 -15.23
CA VAL A 212 -5.69 -3.82 -16.21
C VAL A 212 -6.83 -3.04 -15.56
N LEU A 213 -7.25 -3.44 -14.36
CA LEU A 213 -8.33 -2.79 -13.63
C LEU A 213 -7.92 -1.38 -13.25
N MET A 214 -6.74 -1.22 -12.63
CA MET A 214 -6.23 0.09 -12.22
C MET A 214 -6.02 1.01 -13.41
N ASP A 215 -5.49 0.49 -14.52
CA ASP A 215 -5.29 1.27 -15.74
C ASP A 215 -6.60 1.84 -16.32
N ARG A 216 -7.69 1.08 -16.25
CA ARG A 216 -9.01 1.47 -16.76
C ARG A 216 -9.79 2.38 -15.80
N VAL A 217 -9.62 2.20 -14.51
CA VAL A 217 -10.46 2.83 -13.48
C VAL A 217 -9.84 4.12 -12.96
N ALA A 218 -8.53 4.15 -12.72
CA ALA A 218 -7.84 5.30 -12.19
C ALA A 218 -7.92 6.50 -13.13
N GLY A 219 -8.43 7.63 -12.61
CA GLY A 219 -8.61 8.87 -13.37
C GLY A 219 -9.77 8.88 -14.37
N SER A 220 -10.49 7.75 -14.55
CA SER A 220 -11.65 7.66 -15.44
C SER A 220 -13.00 7.81 -14.71
N MET A 221 -13.00 7.61 -13.40
CA MET A 221 -14.19 7.74 -12.55
C MET A 221 -13.81 8.09 -11.11
N GLU A 222 -14.79 8.56 -10.35
CA GLU A 222 -14.63 8.83 -8.92
C GLU A 222 -14.28 7.56 -8.13
N PRO A 223 -13.36 7.63 -7.13
CA PRO A 223 -12.90 6.47 -6.36
C PRO A 223 -14.02 5.65 -5.73
N ASP A 224 -15.03 6.30 -5.14
CA ASP A 224 -16.19 5.61 -4.53
C ASP A 224 -16.99 4.76 -5.55
N ARG A 225 -17.12 5.26 -6.77
CA ARG A 225 -17.80 4.54 -7.84
C ARG A 225 -16.96 3.34 -8.32
N ALA A 226 -15.66 3.54 -8.43
CA ALA A 226 -14.70 2.49 -8.79
C ALA A 226 -14.77 1.31 -7.81
N ILE A 227 -14.71 1.62 -6.51
CA ILE A 227 -14.75 0.61 -5.45
C ILE A 227 -16.06 -0.18 -5.49
N LYS A 228 -17.21 0.50 -5.58
CA LYS A 228 -18.53 -0.18 -5.70
C LYS A 228 -18.59 -1.12 -6.90
N MET A 229 -18.03 -0.70 -8.03
CA MET A 229 -17.96 -1.51 -9.26
C MET A 229 -17.09 -2.75 -9.05
N ILE A 230 -15.92 -2.61 -8.42
CA ILE A 230 -15.00 -3.71 -8.13
C ILE A 230 -15.63 -4.70 -7.16
N GLU A 231 -16.28 -4.22 -6.09
CA GLU A 231 -16.99 -5.07 -5.14
C GLU A 231 -18.13 -5.85 -5.81
N ALA A 232 -18.91 -5.18 -6.63
CA ALA A 232 -20.02 -5.84 -7.35
C ALA A 232 -19.51 -6.86 -8.37
N GLY A 233 -18.31 -6.69 -8.90
CA GLY A 233 -17.67 -7.60 -9.86
C GLY A 233 -17.02 -8.83 -9.22
N ALA A 234 -16.74 -8.84 -7.94
CA ALA A 234 -15.92 -9.86 -7.28
C ALA A 234 -16.55 -11.28 -7.36
N GLU A 235 -17.85 -11.45 -7.08
CA GLU A 235 -18.51 -12.75 -7.17
C GLU A 235 -18.73 -13.18 -8.63
N PRO A 236 -19.25 -12.32 -9.56
CA PRO A 236 -19.32 -12.67 -10.98
C PRO A 236 -17.99 -13.09 -11.59
N LEU A 237 -16.87 -12.50 -11.17
CA LEU A 237 -15.54 -12.87 -11.66
C LEU A 237 -15.16 -14.31 -11.23
N LYS A 238 -15.44 -14.70 -10.00
CA LYS A 238 -15.21 -16.08 -9.53
C LYS A 238 -16.04 -17.09 -10.31
N ASP A 239 -17.30 -16.78 -10.58
CA ASP A 239 -18.17 -17.63 -11.37
C ASP A 239 -17.65 -17.76 -12.81
N LEU A 240 -17.15 -16.66 -13.41
CA LEU A 240 -16.55 -16.66 -14.73
C LEU A 240 -15.31 -17.55 -14.78
N ILE A 241 -14.40 -17.43 -13.80
CA ILE A 241 -13.17 -18.26 -13.71
C ILE A 241 -13.56 -19.74 -13.61
N ALA A 242 -14.52 -20.10 -12.76
CA ALA A 242 -14.97 -21.48 -12.60
C ALA A 242 -15.58 -22.05 -13.89
N ALA A 243 -16.40 -21.27 -14.58
CA ALA A 243 -16.99 -21.66 -15.87
C ALA A 243 -15.94 -21.81 -16.97
N MET A 244 -14.98 -20.89 -17.03
CA MET A 244 -13.87 -20.97 -17.98
C MET A 244 -12.97 -22.17 -17.72
N HIS A 245 -12.66 -22.46 -16.45
CA HIS A 245 -11.90 -23.65 -16.09
C HIS A 245 -12.57 -24.92 -16.60
N THR A 246 -13.87 -25.10 -16.37
CA THR A 246 -14.64 -26.25 -16.86
C THR A 246 -14.59 -26.35 -18.38
N LYS A 247 -14.78 -25.25 -19.09
CA LYS A 247 -14.75 -25.20 -20.55
C LYS A 247 -13.38 -25.59 -21.12
N VAL A 248 -12.30 -25.06 -20.53
CA VAL A 248 -10.92 -25.35 -20.94
C VAL A 248 -10.58 -26.80 -20.67
N LEU A 249 -11.00 -27.35 -19.51
CA LEU A 249 -10.80 -28.76 -19.18
C LEU A 249 -11.43 -29.69 -20.22
N ILE A 250 -12.68 -29.44 -20.61
CA ILE A 250 -13.38 -30.23 -21.63
C ILE A 250 -12.61 -30.17 -22.93
N ALA A 251 -12.25 -28.97 -23.40
CA ALA A 251 -11.52 -28.79 -24.66
C ALA A 251 -10.16 -29.51 -24.65
N GLU A 252 -9.46 -29.52 -23.51
CA GLU A 252 -8.20 -30.24 -23.40
C GLU A 252 -8.37 -31.76 -23.46
N LEU A 253 -9.38 -32.31 -22.79
CA LEU A 253 -9.69 -33.72 -22.83
C LEU A 253 -10.08 -34.17 -24.27
N GLU A 254 -10.86 -33.35 -24.99
CA GLU A 254 -11.21 -33.61 -26.41
C GLU A 254 -9.98 -33.60 -27.32
N ARG A 255 -9.04 -32.66 -27.08
CA ARG A 255 -7.79 -32.56 -27.85
C ARG A 255 -6.92 -33.81 -27.64
N GLN A 256 -6.76 -34.24 -26.38
CA GLN A 256 -5.99 -35.44 -26.05
C GLN A 256 -6.59 -36.71 -26.67
N ARG A 257 -7.93 -36.80 -26.69
CA ARG A 257 -8.63 -37.92 -27.35
C ARG A 257 -8.48 -37.92 -28.86
N SER A 258 -8.38 -36.77 -29.51
CA SER A 258 -8.31 -36.63 -30.98
C SER A 258 -6.88 -36.71 -31.52
N GLY A 259 -5.87 -36.54 -30.67
CA GLY A 259 -4.43 -36.54 -31.03
C GLY A 259 -3.71 -37.87 -30.78
N GLY A 260 -4.38 -38.89 -30.24
CA GLY A 260 -3.93 -40.27 -30.14
C GLY A 260 -4.54 -41.11 -31.28
#